data_513b2158722cacd24b29a0d572baec2c
#
_entry.id   513b2158722cacd24b29a0d572baec2c
#
_cell.length_a   1.000
_cell.length_b   1.000
_cell.length_c   1.000
_cell.angle_alpha   90.00
_cell.angle_beta   90.00
_cell.angle_gamma   90.00
#
_symmetry.space_group_name_H-M   'P 1'
#
loop_
_entity.id
_entity.type
_entity.pdbx_description
1 polymer ?
#
loop_
_entity_poly.entity_id
_entity_poly.type
_entity_poly.pdbx_seq_one_letter_code
_entity_poly.pdbx_strand_id
1 'polypeptide(L)'
;MNEKIIKSENDELSVSFQNVKSVCVCYSIYPLLQFLLLMDENMIKKHTCYFFGSEIPYNIRCKLPCFCYETRPAKTFFDKIKRIVTKIKLRITKDSLYPFLKDADFYAQDFGYLSILLGNRPYSMLQEAPNHLNFVGQEDSVEFQRLKRKSKSLKGRIESFLYGSIAAGYDGNNSQCKALYLTEETNAVVTQNKIIHVDSLKSLWEKSSESKRKFILSVFDLTDDDTEFLAKYPILFLSQPWVNDCYIKEDDYVSLLKEVFEYYDPKEIIIKCHPRDTFEYEKYFPDIHVFSKPINMQLLMLVAFNTKKAVTFSSSAVDCLPENIEIDWFGTPTHKLQKQTDDMAFIFNRAYNKINWKI
;
A
#
# COMPACT_ATOMS: atom_id res chain seq x y z
N MET A 1 18.11 -25.89 23.21
CA MET A 1 16.98 -25.58 22.28
C MET A 1 17.57 -24.76 21.16
N ASN A 2 17.44 -25.21 19.89
CA ASN A 2 17.91 -24.41 18.78
C ASN A 2 17.07 -23.14 18.71
N GLU A 3 17.72 -21.99 18.74
CA GLU A 3 17.08 -20.69 18.63
C GLU A 3 16.42 -20.57 17.27
N LYS A 4 15.12 -20.29 17.24
CA LYS A 4 14.40 -20.07 15.98
C LYS A 4 14.68 -18.65 15.49
N ILE A 5 15.26 -18.53 14.31
CA ILE A 5 15.66 -17.28 13.69
C ILE A 5 14.77 -17.04 12.46
N ILE A 6 14.27 -15.81 12.30
CA ILE A 6 13.63 -15.31 11.10
C ILE A 6 14.71 -14.58 10.31
N LYS A 7 14.92 -14.97 9.07
CA LYS A 7 15.88 -14.33 8.18
C LYS A 7 15.17 -13.64 7.03
N SER A 8 15.78 -12.60 6.50
CA SER A 8 15.49 -12.14 5.13
C SER A 8 15.97 -13.21 4.15
N GLU A 9 15.34 -13.31 2.97
CA GLU A 9 15.71 -14.34 1.99
C GLU A 9 17.15 -14.21 1.48
N ASN A 10 17.71 -12.99 1.49
CA ASN A 10 19.11 -12.73 1.15
C ASN A 10 20.08 -12.76 2.35
N ASP A 11 19.64 -13.26 3.51
CA ASP A 11 20.40 -13.38 4.76
C ASP A 11 21.01 -12.07 5.33
N GLU A 12 20.67 -10.90 4.78
CA GLU A 12 21.20 -9.60 5.24
C GLU A 12 20.67 -9.20 6.62
N LEU A 13 19.43 -9.59 6.93
CA LEU A 13 18.80 -9.33 8.21
C LEU A 13 18.30 -10.61 8.84
N SER A 14 18.47 -10.72 10.13
CA SER A 14 17.92 -11.84 10.91
C SER A 14 17.43 -11.37 12.27
N VAL A 15 16.33 -11.94 12.73
CA VAL A 15 15.75 -11.68 14.04
C VAL A 15 15.45 -13.00 14.74
N SER A 16 16.01 -13.19 15.94
CA SER A 16 15.63 -14.30 16.79
C SER A 16 14.21 -14.14 17.30
N PHE A 17 13.47 -15.24 17.42
CA PHE A 17 12.12 -15.23 17.98
C PHE A 17 12.05 -14.57 19.37
N GLN A 18 13.10 -14.71 20.17
CA GLN A 18 13.18 -14.12 21.51
C GLN A 18 13.37 -12.59 21.48
N ASN A 19 13.89 -12.06 20.39
CA ASN A 19 14.19 -10.64 20.22
C ASN A 19 13.08 -9.86 19.53
N VAL A 20 12.01 -10.54 19.06
CA VAL A 20 10.89 -9.86 18.42
C VAL A 20 10.10 -9.07 19.46
N LYS A 21 10.07 -7.75 19.29
CA LYS A 21 9.31 -6.80 20.11
C LYS A 21 8.15 -6.18 19.35
N SER A 22 8.24 -6.14 18.02
CA SER A 22 7.16 -5.63 17.19
C SER A 22 6.85 -6.54 16.01
N VAL A 23 5.62 -6.50 15.56
CA VAL A 23 5.10 -7.24 14.41
C VAL A 23 4.45 -6.25 13.47
N CYS A 24 4.92 -6.22 12.21
CA CYS A 24 4.36 -5.41 11.14
C CYS A 24 3.57 -6.30 10.18
N VAL A 25 2.28 -6.02 9.99
CA VAL A 25 1.39 -6.76 9.08
C VAL A 25 0.93 -5.86 7.96
N CYS A 26 1.40 -6.10 6.74
CA CYS A 26 1.13 -5.25 5.59
C CYS A 26 0.70 -6.04 4.35
N TYR A 27 -0.22 -5.45 3.58
CA TYR A 27 -0.63 -5.93 2.26
C TYR A 27 -0.14 -5.04 1.12
N SER A 28 0.22 -3.80 1.41
CA SER A 28 0.65 -2.84 0.41
C SER A 28 1.93 -2.11 0.84
N ILE A 29 2.55 -1.42 -0.10
CA ILE A 29 3.84 -0.76 0.10
C ILE A 29 3.71 0.47 1.00
N TYR A 30 2.57 1.17 0.95
CA TYR A 30 2.38 2.42 1.68
C TYR A 30 2.45 2.25 3.21
N PRO A 31 1.68 1.34 3.85
CA PRO A 31 1.80 1.09 5.28
C PRO A 31 3.17 0.54 5.69
N LEU A 32 3.85 -0.21 4.80
CA LEU A 32 5.22 -0.63 5.05
C LEU A 32 6.16 0.57 5.13
N LEU A 33 6.08 1.50 4.16
CA LEU A 33 6.87 2.74 4.19
C LEU A 33 6.56 3.55 5.45
N GLN A 34 5.29 3.72 5.79
CA GLN A 34 4.87 4.41 7.01
C GLN A 34 5.48 3.74 8.26
N PHE A 35 5.41 2.43 8.39
CA PHE A 35 6.00 1.69 9.51
C PHE A 35 7.52 1.90 9.61
N LEU A 36 8.23 1.76 8.49
CA LEU A 36 9.69 1.95 8.46
C LEU A 36 10.08 3.38 8.85
N LEU A 37 9.28 4.37 8.51
CA LEU A 37 9.51 5.76 8.91
C LEU A 37 9.20 6.02 10.39
N LEU A 38 8.16 5.40 10.93
CA LEU A 38 7.73 5.56 12.33
C LEU A 38 8.74 4.95 13.31
N MET A 39 9.21 3.73 13.05
CA MET A 39 10.05 2.99 13.98
C MET A 39 11.51 3.44 13.93
N ASP A 40 12.24 3.32 15.04
CA ASP A 40 13.69 3.50 15.03
C ASP A 40 14.41 2.41 14.24
N GLU A 41 15.63 2.69 13.78
CA GLU A 41 16.40 1.80 12.91
C GLU A 41 16.74 0.47 13.58
N ASN A 42 17.02 0.48 14.88
CA ASN A 42 17.31 -0.74 15.63
C ASN A 42 16.07 -1.62 15.77
N MET A 43 14.90 -1.00 15.99
CA MET A 43 13.62 -1.72 16.04
C MET A 43 13.35 -2.43 14.71
N ILE A 44 13.41 -1.72 13.57
CA ILE A 44 13.12 -2.28 12.27
C ILE A 44 14.09 -3.38 11.83
N LYS A 45 15.37 -3.28 12.19
CA LYS A 45 16.42 -4.23 11.79
C LYS A 45 16.54 -5.46 12.69
N LYS A 46 16.33 -5.30 14.01
CA LYS A 46 16.70 -6.32 15.00
C LYS A 46 15.54 -6.85 15.85
N HIS A 47 14.41 -6.14 15.85
CA HIS A 47 13.32 -6.44 16.77
C HIS A 47 11.94 -6.55 16.10
N THR A 48 11.87 -6.46 14.77
CA THR A 48 10.61 -6.55 14.04
C THR A 48 10.55 -7.83 13.21
N CYS A 49 9.41 -8.53 13.32
CA CYS A 49 9.01 -9.58 12.41
C CYS A 49 7.93 -9.03 11.47
N TYR A 50 8.09 -9.28 10.17
CA TYR A 50 7.15 -8.83 9.16
C TYR A 50 6.26 -9.98 8.69
N PHE A 51 4.97 -9.70 8.52
CA PHE A 51 4.01 -10.59 7.88
C PHE A 51 3.44 -9.89 6.65
N PHE A 52 3.75 -10.42 5.49
CA PHE A 52 3.37 -9.82 4.21
C PHE A 52 2.32 -10.62 3.47
N GLY A 53 1.38 -9.91 2.84
CA GLY A 53 0.59 -10.46 1.76
C GLY A 53 1.45 -10.67 0.51
N SER A 54 0.99 -11.55 -0.37
CA SER A 54 1.65 -11.83 -1.66
C SER A 54 1.65 -10.62 -2.61
N GLU A 55 0.93 -9.57 -2.27
CA GLU A 55 0.89 -8.29 -3.00
C GLU A 55 2.16 -7.46 -2.80
N ILE A 56 2.91 -7.67 -1.71
CA ILE A 56 4.20 -7.01 -1.52
C ILE A 56 5.21 -7.61 -2.51
N PRO A 57 5.87 -6.80 -3.34
CA PRO A 57 6.84 -7.27 -4.34
C PRO A 57 7.98 -8.08 -3.72
N TYR A 58 8.45 -9.10 -4.45
CA TYR A 58 9.49 -10.00 -3.98
C TYR A 58 10.79 -9.27 -3.62
N ASN A 59 11.24 -8.34 -4.46
CA ASN A 59 12.44 -7.54 -4.26
C ASN A 59 12.43 -6.67 -2.98
N ILE A 60 11.24 -6.39 -2.42
CA ILE A 60 11.07 -5.70 -1.14
C ILE A 60 11.07 -6.69 0.01
N ARG A 61 10.22 -7.73 -0.08
CA ARG A 61 10.04 -8.67 1.02
C ARG A 61 11.27 -9.53 1.30
N CYS A 62 12.07 -9.85 0.27
CA CYS A 62 13.30 -10.64 0.44
C CYS A 62 14.38 -9.93 1.27
N LYS A 63 14.27 -8.62 1.48
CA LYS A 63 15.22 -7.80 2.25
C LYS A 63 14.85 -7.67 3.74
N LEU A 64 13.69 -8.16 4.14
CA LEU A 64 13.20 -8.04 5.51
C LEU A 64 12.96 -9.43 6.14
N PRO A 65 13.15 -9.59 7.45
CA PRO A 65 12.87 -10.85 8.15
C PRO A 65 11.36 -11.10 8.22
N CYS A 66 10.81 -11.80 7.23
CA CYS A 66 9.38 -11.90 7.02
C CYS A 66 8.83 -13.32 6.85
N PHE A 67 7.52 -13.42 7.06
CA PHE A 67 6.67 -14.51 6.59
C PHE A 67 5.71 -13.98 5.54
N CYS A 68 5.62 -14.65 4.40
CA CYS A 68 4.74 -14.27 3.30
C CYS A 68 3.58 -15.27 3.17
N TYR A 69 2.37 -14.73 2.96
CA TYR A 69 1.17 -15.51 2.79
C TYR A 69 0.49 -15.17 1.46
N GLU A 70 -0.06 -16.19 0.79
CA GLU A 70 -0.89 -15.98 -0.40
C GLU A 70 -2.22 -15.35 0.02
N THR A 71 -2.39 -14.09 -0.31
CA THR A 71 -3.55 -13.27 0.08
C THR A 71 -4.47 -12.93 -1.08
N ARG A 72 -4.04 -13.15 -2.34
CA ARG A 72 -4.84 -12.90 -3.54
C ARG A 72 -6.14 -13.67 -3.53
N PRO A 73 -7.21 -13.14 -4.16
CA PRO A 73 -8.50 -13.80 -4.23
C PRO A 73 -8.40 -15.22 -4.80
N ALA A 74 -9.12 -16.16 -4.18
CA ALA A 74 -9.21 -17.54 -4.66
C ALA A 74 -9.97 -17.58 -5.99
N LYS A 75 -9.39 -18.18 -7.03
CA LYS A 75 -9.96 -18.25 -8.38
C LYS A 75 -11.00 -19.37 -8.52
N THR A 76 -10.78 -20.51 -7.86
CA THR A 76 -11.66 -21.68 -7.94
C THR A 76 -12.41 -21.96 -6.64
N PHE A 77 -13.44 -22.81 -6.70
CA PHE A 77 -14.16 -23.28 -5.51
C PHE A 77 -13.24 -24.06 -4.55
N PHE A 78 -12.38 -24.93 -5.08
CA PHE A 78 -11.41 -25.68 -4.29
C PHE A 78 -10.40 -24.76 -3.59
N ASP A 79 -9.92 -23.70 -4.26
CA ASP A 79 -9.04 -22.72 -3.65
C ASP A 79 -9.73 -21.99 -2.49
N LYS A 80 -11.04 -21.70 -2.63
CA LYS A 80 -11.83 -21.08 -1.55
C LYS A 80 -11.88 -21.98 -0.32
N ILE A 81 -12.16 -23.30 -0.50
CA ILE A 81 -12.16 -24.26 0.61
C ILE A 81 -10.77 -24.37 1.22
N LYS A 82 -9.73 -24.57 0.41
CA LYS A 82 -8.34 -24.64 0.88
C LYS A 82 -7.97 -23.40 1.70
N ARG A 83 -8.38 -22.22 1.25
CA ARG A 83 -8.15 -20.96 1.95
C ARG A 83 -8.87 -20.90 3.30
N ILE A 84 -10.11 -21.38 3.40
CA ILE A 84 -10.85 -21.45 4.67
C ILE A 84 -10.12 -22.36 5.66
N VAL A 85 -9.74 -23.56 5.21
CA VAL A 85 -9.01 -24.53 6.05
C VAL A 85 -7.67 -23.94 6.53
N THR A 86 -6.92 -23.28 5.62
CA THR A 86 -5.65 -22.64 5.97
C THR A 86 -5.84 -21.52 6.99
N LYS A 87 -6.89 -20.72 6.86
CA LYS A 87 -7.24 -19.67 7.83
C LYS A 87 -7.53 -20.25 9.22
N ILE A 88 -8.34 -21.30 9.29
CA ILE A 88 -8.68 -21.97 10.56
C ILE A 88 -7.42 -22.58 11.18
N LYS A 89 -6.60 -23.27 10.36
CA LYS A 89 -5.33 -23.82 10.82
C LYS A 89 -4.43 -22.72 11.40
N LEU A 90 -4.23 -21.61 10.67
CA LEU A 90 -3.43 -20.49 11.15
C LEU A 90 -4.00 -19.91 12.46
N ARG A 91 -5.31 -19.76 12.57
CA ARG A 91 -5.97 -19.28 13.79
C ARG A 91 -5.63 -20.14 15.02
N ILE A 92 -5.59 -21.45 14.85
CA ILE A 92 -5.35 -22.40 15.94
C ILE A 92 -3.86 -22.49 16.27
N THR A 93 -2.99 -22.48 15.24
CA THR A 93 -1.58 -22.81 15.39
C THR A 93 -0.67 -21.58 15.51
N LYS A 94 -1.14 -20.36 15.24
CA LYS A 94 -0.29 -19.17 15.18
C LYS A 94 0.54 -18.93 16.45
N ASP A 95 -0.02 -19.18 17.62
CA ASP A 95 0.66 -18.91 18.89
C ASP A 95 1.72 -19.96 19.23
N SER A 96 1.63 -21.15 18.66
CA SER A 96 2.67 -22.16 18.74
C SER A 96 3.72 -22.03 17.65
N LEU A 97 3.30 -21.58 16.45
CA LEU A 97 4.22 -21.31 15.35
C LEU A 97 5.06 -20.05 15.59
N TYR A 98 4.45 -19.04 16.17
CA TYR A 98 5.00 -17.71 16.39
C TYR A 98 4.80 -17.27 17.85
N PRO A 99 5.53 -17.87 18.80
CA PRO A 99 5.35 -17.61 20.24
C PRO A 99 5.49 -16.13 20.61
N PHE A 100 6.32 -15.38 19.87
CA PHE A 100 6.55 -13.95 20.07
C PHE A 100 5.29 -13.08 19.86
N LEU A 101 4.26 -13.60 19.16
CA LEU A 101 3.00 -12.88 19.01
C LEU A 101 2.29 -12.58 20.34
N LYS A 102 2.68 -13.22 21.44
CA LYS A 102 2.05 -12.98 22.75
C LYS A 102 2.46 -11.64 23.35
N ASP A 103 3.72 -11.25 23.13
CA ASP A 103 4.36 -10.15 23.86
C ASP A 103 4.75 -8.98 22.95
N ALA A 104 4.67 -9.16 21.63
CA ALA A 104 5.03 -8.14 20.65
C ALA A 104 3.93 -7.10 20.45
N ASP A 105 4.32 -5.86 20.17
CA ASP A 105 3.43 -4.79 19.71
C ASP A 105 3.06 -5.00 18.25
N PHE A 106 1.77 -4.84 17.93
CA PHE A 106 1.26 -5.03 16.58
C PHE A 106 1.03 -3.70 15.87
N TYR A 107 1.60 -3.58 14.68
CA TYR A 107 1.37 -2.52 13.71
C TYR A 107 0.79 -3.14 12.44
N ALA A 108 -0.45 -2.87 12.11
CA ALA A 108 -1.14 -3.70 11.14
C ALA A 108 -2.23 -2.95 10.37
N GLN A 109 -2.52 -3.46 9.18
CA GLN A 109 -3.79 -3.29 8.54
C GLN A 109 -4.76 -4.36 9.07
N ASP A 110 -5.95 -3.97 9.51
CA ASP A 110 -6.88 -4.83 10.24
C ASP A 110 -7.90 -5.56 9.35
N PHE A 111 -7.67 -5.58 8.07
CA PHE A 111 -8.50 -6.28 7.11
C PHE A 111 -7.77 -7.49 6.49
N GLY A 112 -8.52 -8.27 5.70
CA GLY A 112 -7.94 -9.34 4.91
C GLY A 112 -7.51 -10.58 5.68
N TYR A 113 -6.67 -11.39 5.03
CA TYR A 113 -6.27 -12.71 5.50
C TYR A 113 -5.41 -12.64 6.77
N LEU A 114 -4.45 -11.73 6.82
CA LEU A 114 -3.45 -11.66 7.89
C LEU A 114 -4.00 -11.08 9.20
N SER A 115 -5.20 -10.46 9.20
CA SER A 115 -5.87 -10.01 10.42
C SER A 115 -6.09 -11.16 11.44
N ILE A 116 -6.05 -12.41 10.98
CA ILE A 116 -6.10 -13.61 11.83
C ILE A 116 -4.92 -13.65 12.83
N LEU A 117 -3.75 -13.13 12.44
CA LEU A 117 -2.58 -13.06 13.32
C LEU A 117 -2.84 -12.17 14.52
N LEU A 118 -3.58 -11.09 14.31
CA LEU A 118 -3.98 -10.17 15.39
C LEU A 118 -4.89 -10.88 16.41
N GLY A 119 -5.83 -11.68 15.92
CA GLY A 119 -6.78 -12.40 16.78
C GLY A 119 -7.65 -11.45 17.61
N ASN A 120 -7.43 -11.40 18.92
CA ASN A 120 -8.10 -10.48 19.86
C ASN A 120 -7.07 -9.58 20.60
N ARG A 121 -5.90 -9.40 20.03
CA ARG A 121 -4.83 -8.61 20.63
C ARG A 121 -5.00 -7.13 20.34
N PRO A 122 -4.54 -6.26 21.26
CA PRO A 122 -4.40 -4.84 20.94
C PRO A 122 -3.46 -4.65 19.74
N TYR A 123 -3.76 -3.68 18.90
CA TYR A 123 -2.91 -3.31 17.78
C TYR A 123 -3.01 -1.83 17.47
N SER A 124 -2.00 -1.33 16.79
CA SER A 124 -1.95 -0.01 16.18
C SER A 124 -2.20 -0.14 14.68
N MET A 125 -3.13 0.63 14.15
CA MET A 125 -3.45 0.59 12.72
C MET A 125 -2.48 1.47 11.94
N LEU A 126 -1.95 0.94 10.85
CA LEU A 126 -1.24 1.68 9.81
C LEU A 126 -2.23 2.04 8.69
N GLN A 127 -2.13 3.27 8.19
CA GLN A 127 -2.98 3.78 7.14
C GLN A 127 -2.75 3.03 5.81
N GLU A 128 -3.82 2.70 5.07
CA GLU A 128 -3.75 1.97 3.80
C GLU A 128 -3.18 2.83 2.67
N ALA A 129 -3.62 4.08 2.60
CA ALA A 129 -3.25 5.05 1.58
C ALA A 129 -3.46 6.48 2.11
N PRO A 130 -2.87 7.50 1.50
CA PRO A 130 -3.20 8.89 1.82
C PRO A 130 -4.71 9.15 1.74
N ASN A 131 -5.21 9.92 2.67
CA ASN A 131 -6.64 10.29 2.78
C ASN A 131 -7.65 9.12 2.90
N HIS A 132 -7.18 7.87 3.04
CA HIS A 132 -8.05 6.69 3.05
C HIS A 132 -9.22 6.82 4.05
N LEU A 133 -8.96 7.23 5.29
CA LEU A 133 -9.99 7.38 6.30
C LEU A 133 -10.96 8.54 6.04
N ASN A 134 -10.56 9.53 5.26
CA ASN A 134 -11.45 10.62 4.86
C ASN A 134 -12.54 10.13 3.89
N PHE A 135 -12.36 8.97 3.27
CA PHE A 135 -13.36 8.36 2.39
C PHE A 135 -14.17 7.30 3.10
N VAL A 136 -13.47 6.29 3.64
CA VAL A 136 -14.13 5.10 4.20
C VAL A 136 -14.57 5.31 5.63
N GLY A 137 -13.99 6.26 6.34
CA GLY A 137 -14.24 6.51 7.76
C GLY A 137 -15.39 7.47 8.06
N GLN A 138 -15.99 8.11 7.07
CA GLN A 138 -17.12 9.02 7.26
C GLN A 138 -18.41 8.23 7.45
N GLU A 139 -19.25 8.67 8.40
CA GLU A 139 -20.45 7.92 8.78
C GLU A 139 -21.47 7.81 7.63
N ASP A 140 -21.55 8.81 6.78
CA ASP A 140 -22.44 8.89 5.63
C ASP A 140 -21.86 8.21 4.36
N SER A 141 -20.58 7.81 4.38
CA SER A 141 -20.00 7.16 3.23
C SER A 141 -20.64 5.80 2.94
N VAL A 142 -20.87 5.53 1.66
CA VAL A 142 -21.45 4.26 1.19
C VAL A 142 -20.62 3.06 1.66
N GLU A 143 -19.29 3.20 1.61
CA GLU A 143 -18.37 2.15 2.00
C GLU A 143 -18.42 1.88 3.50
N PHE A 144 -18.39 2.92 4.35
CA PHE A 144 -18.54 2.77 5.79
C PHE A 144 -19.84 2.05 6.15
N GLN A 145 -20.97 2.47 5.56
CA GLN A 145 -22.27 1.85 5.80
C GLN A 145 -22.32 0.39 5.30
N ARG A 146 -21.65 0.09 4.17
CA ARG A 146 -21.50 -1.27 3.64
C ARG A 146 -20.73 -2.15 4.61
N LEU A 147 -19.58 -1.70 5.09
CA LEU A 147 -18.72 -2.44 6.02
C LEU A 147 -19.41 -2.62 7.39
N LYS A 148 -20.07 -1.59 7.90
CA LYS A 148 -20.87 -1.64 9.13
C LYS A 148 -22.01 -2.69 9.04
N ARG A 149 -22.71 -2.74 7.89
CA ARG A 149 -23.73 -3.78 7.64
C ARG A 149 -23.12 -5.17 7.54
N LYS A 150 -22.00 -5.31 6.82
CA LYS A 150 -21.28 -6.58 6.68
C LYS A 150 -20.84 -7.13 8.02
N SER A 151 -20.27 -6.33 8.91
CA SER A 151 -19.81 -6.76 10.23
C SER A 151 -20.93 -7.26 11.12
N LYS A 152 -22.14 -6.69 11.00
CA LYS A 152 -23.36 -7.09 11.75
C LYS A 152 -24.08 -8.30 11.14
N SER A 153 -23.75 -8.70 9.92
CA SER A 153 -24.40 -9.81 9.23
C SER A 153 -24.06 -11.17 9.87
N LEU A 154 -24.89 -12.17 9.61
CA LEU A 154 -24.61 -13.55 10.05
C LEU A 154 -23.23 -14.03 9.56
N LYS A 155 -22.87 -13.70 8.32
CA LYS A 155 -21.56 -14.01 7.75
C LYS A 155 -20.44 -13.32 8.54
N GLY A 156 -20.58 -12.03 8.86
CA GLY A 156 -19.61 -11.30 9.67
C GLY A 156 -19.43 -11.88 11.08
N ARG A 157 -20.53 -12.34 11.71
CA ARG A 157 -20.47 -13.03 13.01
C ARG A 157 -19.73 -14.37 12.93
N ILE A 158 -19.97 -15.15 11.89
CA ILE A 158 -19.27 -16.41 11.63
C ILE A 158 -17.79 -16.15 11.38
N GLU A 159 -17.46 -15.16 10.54
CA GLU A 159 -16.07 -14.77 10.29
C GLU A 159 -15.37 -14.31 11.58
N SER A 160 -16.04 -13.51 12.41
CA SER A 160 -15.51 -13.07 13.70
C SER A 160 -15.26 -14.24 14.65
N PHE A 161 -16.17 -15.21 14.72
CA PHE A 161 -16.00 -16.43 15.51
C PHE A 161 -14.83 -17.29 15.02
N LEU A 162 -14.79 -17.58 13.71
CA LEU A 162 -13.78 -18.46 13.11
C LEU A 162 -12.38 -17.84 13.07
N TYR A 163 -12.27 -16.56 12.85
CA TYR A 163 -10.98 -15.89 12.56
C TYR A 163 -10.55 -14.86 13.60
N GLY A 164 -11.42 -14.53 14.53
CA GLY A 164 -11.20 -13.51 15.57
C GLY A 164 -12.00 -12.23 15.32
N SER A 165 -12.20 -11.46 16.38
CA SER A 165 -13.05 -10.24 16.35
C SER A 165 -12.61 -9.22 15.31
N ILE A 166 -11.32 -9.15 15.00
CA ILE A 166 -10.73 -8.21 14.04
C ILE A 166 -11.10 -8.59 12.59
N ALA A 167 -11.30 -9.87 12.29
CA ALA A 167 -11.62 -10.32 10.94
C ALA A 167 -12.94 -9.75 10.36
N ALA A 168 -13.83 -9.27 11.23
CA ALA A 168 -15.07 -8.57 10.86
C ALA A 168 -14.95 -7.05 11.03
N GLY A 169 -13.80 -6.56 11.46
CA GLY A 169 -13.49 -5.15 11.59
C GLY A 169 -13.15 -4.52 10.23
N TYR A 170 -12.97 -3.22 10.25
CA TYR A 170 -12.59 -2.42 9.09
C TYR A 170 -11.94 -1.12 9.55
N ASP A 171 -10.82 -0.80 8.95
CA ASP A 171 -10.14 0.49 9.03
C ASP A 171 -10.03 1.09 10.45
N GLY A 172 -9.60 0.26 11.40
CA GLY A 172 -9.45 0.66 12.80
C GLY A 172 -10.75 0.65 13.61
N ASN A 173 -11.91 0.29 13.06
CA ASN A 173 -13.20 0.31 13.80
C ASN A 173 -13.35 -0.84 14.82
N ASN A 174 -12.30 -1.58 15.11
CA ASN A 174 -12.32 -2.64 16.11
C ASN A 174 -11.93 -2.09 17.48
N SER A 175 -12.55 -2.59 18.57
CA SER A 175 -12.19 -2.22 19.95
C SER A 175 -10.77 -2.58 20.37
N GLN A 176 -10.13 -3.52 19.66
CA GLN A 176 -8.73 -3.87 19.87
C GLN A 176 -7.75 -2.88 19.19
N CYS A 177 -8.22 -2.07 18.25
CA CYS A 177 -7.44 -0.97 17.71
C CYS A 177 -7.28 0.12 18.78
N LYS A 178 -6.03 0.30 19.25
CA LYS A 178 -5.74 1.28 20.33
C LYS A 178 -5.22 2.60 19.79
N ALA A 179 -4.53 2.56 18.67
CA ALA A 179 -4.00 3.75 18.05
C ALA A 179 -4.13 3.69 16.52
N LEU A 180 -4.19 4.86 15.91
CA LEU A 180 -4.17 5.07 14.47
C LEU A 180 -2.94 5.92 14.14
N TYR A 181 -2.12 5.43 13.19
CA TYR A 181 -1.02 6.20 12.63
C TYR A 181 -1.45 6.74 11.27
N LEU A 182 -1.59 8.05 11.18
CA LEU A 182 -2.11 8.77 10.04
C LEU A 182 -1.07 9.75 9.48
N THR A 183 -1.15 10.04 8.22
CA THR A 183 -0.28 11.03 7.56
C THR A 183 -0.96 12.40 7.36
N GLU A 184 -2.26 12.46 7.64
CA GLU A 184 -3.08 13.67 7.61
C GLU A 184 -4.16 13.61 8.70
N GLU A 185 -4.70 14.79 9.06
CA GLU A 185 -5.83 14.87 9.97
C GLU A 185 -7.11 14.34 9.33
N THR A 186 -7.97 13.77 10.16
CA THR A 186 -9.27 13.24 9.74
C THR A 186 -10.33 13.39 10.82
N ASN A 187 -11.57 13.57 10.41
CA ASN A 187 -12.76 13.55 11.27
C ASN A 187 -13.50 12.21 11.19
N ALA A 188 -12.85 11.16 10.69
CA ALA A 188 -13.47 9.83 10.54
C ALA A 188 -14.01 9.30 11.88
N VAL A 189 -15.19 8.69 11.86
CA VAL A 189 -15.86 8.14 13.06
C VAL A 189 -14.99 7.10 13.78
N VAL A 190 -14.18 6.37 13.04
CA VAL A 190 -13.27 5.34 13.58
C VAL A 190 -12.20 5.90 14.51
N THR A 191 -11.96 7.22 14.51
CA THR A 191 -10.99 7.90 15.39
C THR A 191 -11.48 8.04 16.83
N GLN A 192 -12.77 7.92 17.07
CA GLN A 192 -13.37 8.11 18.40
C GLN A 192 -12.79 7.10 19.40
N ASN A 193 -12.42 7.61 20.58
CA ASN A 193 -11.86 6.82 21.68
C ASN A 193 -10.54 6.07 21.36
N LYS A 194 -9.73 6.60 20.44
CA LYS A 194 -8.42 6.07 20.08
C LYS A 194 -7.32 7.12 20.23
N ILE A 195 -6.09 6.64 20.38
CA ILE A 195 -4.91 7.50 20.27
C ILE A 195 -4.66 7.76 18.80
N ILE A 196 -4.58 9.03 18.41
CA ILE A 196 -4.33 9.42 17.03
C ILE A 196 -2.94 10.04 16.95
N HIS A 197 -2.10 9.45 16.11
CA HIS A 197 -0.80 9.99 15.75
C HIS A 197 -0.86 10.50 14.32
N VAL A 198 -0.61 11.80 14.13
CA VAL A 198 -0.60 12.43 12.80
C VAL A 198 0.80 12.96 12.54
N ASP A 199 1.50 12.33 11.61
CA ASP A 199 2.82 12.75 11.15
C ASP A 199 2.93 12.51 9.65
N SER A 200 3.13 13.56 8.88
CA SER A 200 3.31 13.41 7.44
C SER A 200 4.57 12.57 7.13
N LEU A 201 4.53 11.80 6.04
CA LEU A 201 5.72 11.02 5.62
C LEU A 201 6.96 11.90 5.45
N LYS A 202 6.78 13.15 4.99
CA LYS A 202 7.85 14.14 4.86
C LYS A 202 8.46 14.48 6.22
N SER A 203 7.64 14.78 7.23
CA SER A 203 8.11 15.06 8.60
C SER A 203 8.88 13.87 9.18
N LEU A 204 8.35 12.65 9.03
CA LEU A 204 9.00 11.41 9.48
C LEU A 204 10.33 11.16 8.74
N TRP A 205 10.39 11.45 7.44
CA TRP A 205 11.60 11.35 6.65
C TRP A 205 12.67 12.35 7.12
N GLU A 206 12.30 13.62 7.32
CA GLU A 206 13.20 14.66 7.79
C GLU A 206 13.76 14.37 9.19
N LYS A 207 12.96 13.78 10.07
CA LYS A 207 13.38 13.33 11.42
C LYS A 207 14.27 12.07 11.39
N SER A 208 14.28 11.32 10.29
CA SER A 208 15.05 10.08 10.18
C SER A 208 16.54 10.36 9.99
N SER A 209 17.40 9.55 10.61
CA SER A 209 18.85 9.59 10.37
C SER A 209 19.20 9.24 8.93
N GLU A 210 20.38 9.68 8.47
CA GLU A 210 20.87 9.32 7.13
C GLU A 210 21.00 7.81 6.95
N SER A 211 21.49 7.10 7.98
CA SER A 211 21.57 5.63 7.98
C SER A 211 20.21 4.98 7.79
N LYS A 212 19.19 5.45 8.52
CA LYS A 212 17.83 4.95 8.40
C LYS A 212 17.22 5.24 7.01
N ARG A 213 17.45 6.44 6.46
CA ARG A 213 17.00 6.79 5.10
C ARG A 213 17.63 5.86 4.07
N LYS A 214 18.95 5.66 4.11
CA LYS A 214 19.68 4.73 3.22
C LYS A 214 19.14 3.30 3.36
N PHE A 215 18.84 2.86 4.57
CA PHE A 215 18.25 1.55 4.78
C PHE A 215 16.85 1.46 4.13
N ILE A 216 15.97 2.46 4.34
CA ILE A 216 14.65 2.48 3.71
C ILE A 216 14.77 2.44 2.18
N LEU A 217 15.64 3.26 1.60
CA LEU A 217 15.88 3.24 0.14
C LEU A 217 16.34 1.86 -0.34
N SER A 218 17.25 1.22 0.42
CA SER A 218 17.71 -0.13 0.08
C SER A 218 16.58 -1.17 0.12
N VAL A 219 15.66 -1.08 1.09
CA VAL A 219 14.48 -1.97 1.16
C VAL A 219 13.61 -1.85 -0.09
N PHE A 220 13.39 -0.63 -0.57
CA PHE A 220 12.58 -0.37 -1.77
C PHE A 220 13.37 -0.46 -3.08
N ASP A 221 14.65 -0.82 -3.01
CA ASP A 221 15.52 -0.94 -4.19
C ASP A 221 15.65 0.35 -5.00
N LEU A 222 15.62 1.48 -4.32
CA LEU A 222 15.78 2.81 -4.90
C LEU A 222 17.20 3.30 -4.69
N THR A 223 17.90 3.57 -5.79
CA THR A 223 19.29 4.03 -5.82
C THR A 223 19.41 5.51 -6.16
N ASP A 224 20.58 6.09 -5.92
CA ASP A 224 20.86 7.47 -6.33
C ASP A 224 20.77 7.61 -7.85
N ASP A 225 21.23 6.60 -8.62
CA ASP A 225 21.11 6.57 -10.09
C ASP A 225 19.66 6.64 -10.55
N ASP A 226 18.74 5.96 -9.84
CA ASP A 226 17.30 6.02 -10.15
C ASP A 226 16.73 7.42 -9.93
N THR A 227 17.14 8.08 -8.85
CA THR A 227 16.66 9.44 -8.54
C THR A 227 17.23 10.46 -9.52
N GLU A 228 18.49 10.34 -9.89
CA GLU A 228 19.13 11.17 -10.93
C GLU A 228 18.50 10.92 -12.31
N PHE A 229 18.17 9.67 -12.61
CA PHE A 229 17.47 9.31 -13.85
C PHE A 229 16.10 9.96 -13.93
N LEU A 230 15.28 9.80 -12.89
CA LEU A 230 13.94 10.40 -12.82
C LEU A 230 13.98 11.93 -12.89
N ALA A 231 14.97 12.56 -12.27
CA ALA A 231 15.12 14.03 -12.23
C ALA A 231 15.40 14.67 -13.61
N LYS A 232 15.77 13.88 -14.62
CA LYS A 232 15.98 14.36 -15.99
C LYS A 232 14.68 14.69 -16.72
N TYR A 233 13.55 14.13 -16.26
CA TYR A 233 12.27 14.24 -16.96
C TYR A 233 11.32 15.20 -16.24
N PRO A 234 10.94 16.32 -16.88
CA PRO A 234 10.00 17.26 -16.30
C PRO A 234 8.55 16.76 -16.30
N ILE A 235 8.24 15.74 -17.11
CA ILE A 235 6.87 15.19 -17.26
C ILE A 235 6.86 13.73 -16.82
N LEU A 236 5.95 13.40 -15.89
CA LEU A 236 5.79 12.08 -15.32
C LEU A 236 4.42 11.51 -15.70
N PHE A 237 4.40 10.48 -16.54
CA PHE A 237 3.18 9.73 -16.78
C PHE A 237 2.99 8.65 -15.70
N LEU A 238 1.88 8.70 -14.97
CA LEU A 238 1.52 7.75 -13.93
C LEU A 238 0.61 6.67 -14.51
N SER A 239 1.15 5.47 -14.73
CA SER A 239 0.40 4.37 -15.32
C SER A 239 -0.63 3.76 -14.37
N GLN A 240 -1.50 2.93 -14.96
CA GLN A 240 -2.51 2.15 -14.25
C GLN A 240 -2.45 0.68 -14.71
N PRO A 241 -2.63 -0.31 -13.83
CA PRO A 241 -2.56 -1.73 -14.17
C PRO A 241 -3.83 -2.22 -14.89
N TRP A 242 -4.39 -1.44 -15.79
CA TRP A 242 -5.70 -1.70 -16.41
C TRP A 242 -5.73 -2.95 -17.27
N VAL A 243 -4.64 -3.23 -18.00
CA VAL A 243 -4.52 -4.46 -18.79
C VAL A 243 -4.41 -5.66 -17.85
N ASN A 244 -3.58 -5.57 -16.80
CA ASN A 244 -3.41 -6.62 -15.79
C ASN A 244 -4.71 -6.93 -15.03
N ASP A 245 -5.48 -5.89 -14.70
CA ASP A 245 -6.74 -6.00 -13.98
C ASP A 245 -7.92 -6.34 -14.92
N CYS A 246 -7.67 -6.55 -16.23
CA CYS A 246 -8.65 -6.90 -17.26
C CYS A 246 -9.76 -5.85 -17.44
N TYR A 247 -9.48 -4.58 -17.18
CA TYR A 247 -10.41 -3.48 -17.44
C TYR A 247 -10.44 -3.06 -18.91
N ILE A 248 -9.32 -3.19 -19.61
CA ILE A 248 -9.15 -2.81 -21.01
C ILE A 248 -8.32 -3.88 -21.73
N LYS A 249 -8.52 -4.04 -23.03
CA LYS A 249 -7.64 -4.89 -23.87
C LYS A 249 -6.35 -4.16 -24.18
N GLU A 250 -5.28 -4.93 -24.44
CA GLU A 250 -3.96 -4.41 -24.74
C GLU A 250 -3.95 -3.43 -25.91
N ASP A 251 -4.59 -3.80 -27.04
CA ASP A 251 -4.63 -2.97 -28.25
C ASP A 251 -5.37 -1.64 -28.03
N ASP A 252 -6.48 -1.69 -27.27
CA ASP A 252 -7.25 -0.48 -26.94
C ASP A 252 -6.42 0.43 -26.00
N TYR A 253 -5.67 -0.16 -25.06
CA TYR A 253 -4.80 0.60 -24.17
C TYR A 253 -3.64 1.27 -24.91
N VAL A 254 -3.02 0.55 -25.85
CA VAL A 254 -1.98 1.11 -26.74
C VAL A 254 -2.51 2.30 -27.54
N SER A 255 -3.72 2.17 -28.08
CA SER A 255 -4.35 3.26 -28.85
C SER A 255 -4.56 4.52 -27.99
N LEU A 256 -5.07 4.36 -26.77
CA LEU A 256 -5.23 5.46 -25.83
C LEU A 256 -3.90 6.10 -25.42
N LEU A 257 -2.87 5.29 -25.19
CA LEU A 257 -1.54 5.79 -24.83
C LEU A 257 -0.94 6.59 -25.97
N LYS A 258 -1.13 6.17 -27.25
CA LYS A 258 -0.69 6.94 -28.42
C LYS A 258 -1.33 8.31 -28.45
N GLU A 259 -2.66 8.38 -28.25
CA GLU A 259 -3.38 9.67 -28.21
C GLU A 259 -2.83 10.58 -27.10
N VAL A 260 -2.53 10.03 -25.90
CA VAL A 260 -1.96 10.80 -24.80
C VAL A 260 -0.56 11.29 -25.14
N PHE A 261 0.32 10.41 -25.63
CA PHE A 261 1.72 10.75 -25.85
C PHE A 261 1.94 11.68 -27.05
N GLU A 262 0.96 11.84 -27.96
CA GLU A 262 0.99 12.87 -29.02
C GLU A 262 1.06 14.31 -28.46
N TYR A 263 0.66 14.54 -27.20
CA TYR A 263 0.71 15.86 -26.57
C TYR A 263 2.10 16.22 -25.98
N TYR A 264 3.04 15.28 -25.93
CA TYR A 264 4.30 15.45 -25.20
C TYR A 264 5.51 15.06 -26.03
N ASP A 265 6.62 15.76 -25.84
CA ASP A 265 7.91 15.31 -26.40
C ASP A 265 8.35 14.00 -25.69
N PRO A 266 8.60 12.92 -26.43
CA PRO A 266 9.10 11.66 -25.86
C PRO A 266 10.37 11.81 -25.02
N LYS A 267 11.20 12.84 -25.28
CA LYS A 267 12.42 13.10 -24.54
C LYS A 267 12.19 13.79 -23.19
N GLU A 268 11.04 14.38 -22.98
CA GLU A 268 10.68 15.10 -21.75
C GLU A 268 9.79 14.27 -20.82
N ILE A 269 9.19 13.20 -21.31
CA ILE A 269 8.25 12.37 -20.55
C ILE A 269 8.88 11.03 -20.15
N ILE A 270 8.61 10.60 -18.92
CA ILE A 270 8.94 9.27 -18.43
C ILE A 270 7.69 8.57 -17.91
N ILE A 271 7.55 7.28 -18.22
CA ILE A 271 6.47 6.45 -17.69
C ILE A 271 6.89 5.89 -16.34
N LYS A 272 6.20 6.27 -15.28
CA LYS A 272 6.30 5.64 -13.95
C LYS A 272 5.24 4.56 -13.83
N CYS A 273 5.66 3.30 -13.90
CA CYS A 273 4.75 2.18 -13.77
C CYS A 273 4.11 2.10 -12.38
N HIS A 274 2.81 1.77 -12.36
CA HIS A 274 2.16 1.40 -11.13
C HIS A 274 2.82 0.14 -10.54
N PRO A 275 2.97 -0.03 -9.21
CA PRO A 275 3.65 -1.19 -8.61
C PRO A 275 3.12 -2.57 -9.02
N ARG A 276 1.88 -2.65 -9.49
CA ARG A 276 1.26 -3.88 -10.01
C ARG A 276 1.18 -3.95 -11.54
N ASP A 277 1.68 -2.93 -12.22
CA ASP A 277 1.63 -2.85 -13.68
C ASP A 277 2.79 -3.64 -14.29
N THR A 278 2.45 -4.60 -15.15
CA THR A 278 3.41 -5.44 -15.88
C THR A 278 3.30 -5.25 -17.39
N PHE A 279 2.68 -4.15 -17.83
CA PHE A 279 2.57 -3.84 -19.25
C PHE A 279 3.94 -3.45 -19.81
N GLU A 280 4.29 -4.01 -20.98
CA GLU A 280 5.59 -3.81 -21.65
C GLU A 280 5.57 -2.54 -22.50
N TYR A 281 5.70 -1.36 -21.87
CA TYR A 281 5.63 -0.07 -22.54
C TYR A 281 6.69 0.10 -23.64
N GLU A 282 7.91 -0.35 -23.40
CA GLU A 282 9.05 -0.25 -24.32
C GLU A 282 8.79 -0.92 -25.68
N LYS A 283 7.95 -1.95 -25.70
CA LYS A 283 7.52 -2.64 -26.93
C LYS A 283 6.75 -1.72 -27.88
N TYR A 284 5.95 -0.81 -27.34
CA TYR A 284 5.04 0.06 -28.09
C TYR A 284 5.52 1.50 -28.21
N PHE A 285 6.36 1.93 -27.26
CA PHE A 285 6.85 3.30 -27.11
C PHE A 285 8.37 3.29 -26.86
N PRO A 286 9.19 2.84 -27.84
CA PRO A 286 10.64 2.67 -27.64
C PRO A 286 11.38 4.00 -27.42
N ASP A 287 10.78 5.13 -27.79
CA ASP A 287 11.37 6.46 -27.63
C ASP A 287 11.04 7.09 -26.26
N ILE A 288 10.16 6.47 -25.47
CA ILE A 288 9.78 6.94 -24.13
C ILE A 288 10.44 6.07 -23.06
N HIS A 289 11.13 6.72 -22.14
CA HIS A 289 11.75 6.01 -21.04
C HIS A 289 10.73 5.48 -20.04
N VAL A 290 11.02 4.30 -19.44
CA VAL A 290 10.14 3.64 -18.49
C VAL A 290 10.86 3.40 -17.17
N PHE A 291 10.21 3.81 -16.07
CA PHE A 291 10.62 3.50 -14.72
C PHE A 291 9.69 2.42 -14.15
N SER A 292 10.10 1.17 -14.29
CA SER A 292 9.28 -0.01 -13.96
C SER A 292 9.41 -0.50 -12.52
N LYS A 293 10.35 0.04 -11.73
CA LYS A 293 10.51 -0.37 -10.32
C LYS A 293 9.22 -0.19 -9.52
N PRO A 294 8.80 -1.19 -8.73
CA PRO A 294 7.54 -1.16 -7.97
C PRO A 294 7.63 -0.28 -6.72
N ILE A 295 8.00 0.97 -6.91
CA ILE A 295 8.14 1.98 -5.86
C ILE A 295 6.89 2.84 -5.83
N ASN A 296 6.35 3.11 -4.64
CA ASN A 296 5.23 4.02 -4.51
C ASN A 296 5.65 5.48 -4.73
N MET A 297 4.71 6.28 -5.21
CA MET A 297 4.95 7.68 -5.52
C MET A 297 5.38 8.48 -4.29
N GLN A 298 4.85 8.14 -3.13
CA GLN A 298 5.15 8.80 -1.87
C GLN A 298 6.64 8.72 -1.51
N LEU A 299 7.30 7.59 -1.74
CA LEU A 299 8.74 7.47 -1.49
C LEU A 299 9.55 8.32 -2.49
N LEU A 300 9.17 8.30 -3.76
CA LEU A 300 9.83 9.14 -4.78
C LEU A 300 9.77 10.63 -4.41
N MET A 301 8.63 11.07 -3.87
CA MET A 301 8.43 12.45 -3.41
C MET A 301 9.35 12.86 -2.25
N LEU A 302 9.85 11.90 -1.47
CA LEU A 302 10.73 12.18 -0.32
C LEU A 302 12.21 12.35 -0.71
N VAL A 303 12.64 11.83 -1.87
CA VAL A 303 14.07 11.72 -2.17
C VAL A 303 14.56 12.69 -3.24
N ALA A 304 13.91 12.80 -4.36
CA ALA A 304 14.24 13.79 -5.38
C ALA A 304 13.10 13.88 -6.40
N PHE A 305 12.58 15.06 -6.58
CA PHE A 305 11.47 15.23 -7.48
C PHE A 305 11.63 16.55 -8.24
N ASN A 306 11.98 16.46 -9.52
CA ASN A 306 12.12 17.62 -10.41
C ASN A 306 10.97 17.69 -11.42
N THR A 307 9.93 16.87 -11.24
CA THR A 307 8.76 16.85 -12.12
C THR A 307 8.00 18.16 -12.00
N LYS A 308 7.67 18.75 -13.14
CA LYS A 308 6.84 19.96 -13.27
C LYS A 308 5.40 19.62 -13.60
N LYS A 309 5.19 18.46 -14.25
CA LYS A 309 3.89 18.03 -14.72
C LYS A 309 3.71 16.52 -14.51
N ALA A 310 2.56 16.14 -13.99
CA ALA A 310 2.11 14.77 -13.95
C ALA A 310 0.99 14.53 -14.97
N VAL A 311 1.05 13.41 -15.65
CA VAL A 311 0.07 12.99 -16.66
C VAL A 311 -0.53 11.68 -16.22
N THR A 312 -1.83 11.54 -16.27
CA THR A 312 -2.48 10.27 -15.90
C THR A 312 -3.87 10.15 -16.50
N PHE A 313 -4.34 8.93 -16.57
CA PHE A 313 -5.78 8.68 -16.81
C PHE A 313 -6.59 8.87 -15.52
N SER A 314 -6.23 8.15 -14.43
CA SER A 314 -7.01 8.15 -13.19
C SER A 314 -6.21 7.74 -11.95
N SER A 315 -4.91 8.06 -11.89
CA SER A 315 -4.08 7.65 -10.76
C SER A 315 -4.29 8.53 -9.53
N SER A 316 -4.68 7.91 -8.40
CA SER A 316 -4.72 8.59 -7.10
C SER A 316 -3.37 9.05 -6.58
N ALA A 317 -2.27 8.59 -7.20
CA ALA A 317 -0.92 9.03 -6.84
C ALA A 317 -0.70 10.55 -7.03
N VAL A 318 -1.54 11.21 -7.85
CA VAL A 318 -1.50 12.67 -8.00
C VAL A 318 -1.84 13.42 -6.71
N ASP A 319 -2.58 12.80 -5.81
CA ASP A 319 -3.00 13.40 -4.54
C ASP A 319 -1.82 13.70 -3.58
N CYS A 320 -0.72 12.97 -3.75
CA CYS A 320 0.49 13.19 -2.95
C CYS A 320 1.49 14.15 -3.60
N LEU A 321 1.21 14.65 -4.81
CA LEU A 321 2.09 15.56 -5.51
C LEU A 321 2.07 16.96 -4.87
N PRO A 322 3.21 17.68 -4.84
CA PRO A 322 3.26 19.08 -4.42
C PRO A 322 2.30 19.96 -5.22
N GLU A 323 1.87 21.02 -4.57
CA GLU A 323 0.90 21.94 -5.14
C GLU A 323 1.34 22.68 -6.40
N ASN A 324 2.63 22.81 -6.62
CA ASN A 324 3.20 23.48 -7.77
C ASN A 324 3.31 22.59 -9.01
N ILE A 325 2.92 21.31 -8.92
CA ILE A 325 2.97 20.39 -10.06
C ILE A 325 1.65 20.48 -10.82
N GLU A 326 1.74 20.71 -12.12
CA GLU A 326 0.60 20.66 -13.02
C GLU A 326 0.13 19.21 -13.22
N ILE A 327 -1.17 18.99 -13.32
CA ILE A 327 -1.76 17.67 -13.54
C ILE A 327 -2.59 17.70 -14.82
N ASP A 328 -2.18 16.92 -15.82
CA ASP A 328 -2.96 16.65 -17.01
C ASP A 328 -3.74 15.34 -16.80
N TRP A 329 -5.06 15.44 -16.75
CA TRP A 329 -5.97 14.35 -16.44
C TRP A 329 -6.80 13.96 -17.66
N PHE A 330 -6.64 12.72 -18.13
CA PHE A 330 -7.32 12.22 -19.33
C PHE A 330 -8.63 11.46 -19.04
N GLY A 331 -8.91 11.18 -17.78
CA GLY A 331 -10.12 10.44 -17.39
C GLY A 331 -10.10 8.96 -17.76
N THR A 332 -11.27 8.34 -17.73
CA THR A 332 -11.41 6.91 -17.99
C THR A 332 -12.31 6.67 -19.21
N PRO A 333 -11.79 6.01 -20.24
CA PRO A 333 -12.45 5.90 -21.54
C PRO A 333 -13.60 4.89 -21.60
N THR A 334 -13.86 4.12 -20.55
CA THR A 334 -14.89 3.07 -20.57
C THR A 334 -15.88 3.20 -19.41
N HIS A 335 -17.12 2.79 -19.63
CA HIS A 335 -18.20 2.80 -18.63
C HIS A 335 -17.86 2.07 -17.32
N LYS A 336 -17.04 1.01 -17.38
CA LYS A 336 -16.57 0.28 -16.20
C LYS A 336 -15.57 1.08 -15.39
N LEU A 337 -14.71 1.82 -16.08
CA LEU A 337 -13.68 2.66 -15.47
C LEU A 337 -14.25 3.97 -14.98
N GLN A 338 -15.27 4.53 -15.66
CA GLN A 338 -15.95 5.75 -15.29
C GLN A 338 -16.57 5.65 -13.88
N LYS A 339 -17.19 4.52 -13.56
CA LYS A 339 -17.69 4.29 -12.20
C LYS A 339 -16.58 4.30 -11.15
N GLN A 340 -15.42 3.75 -11.46
CA GLN A 340 -14.25 3.78 -10.57
C GLN A 340 -13.69 5.20 -10.45
N THR A 341 -13.76 6.01 -11.50
CA THR A 341 -13.33 7.42 -11.49
C THR A 341 -14.31 8.29 -10.73
N ASP A 342 -15.61 8.05 -10.85
CA ASP A 342 -16.66 8.77 -10.12
C ASP A 342 -16.53 8.47 -8.60
N ASP A 343 -16.25 7.22 -8.25
CA ASP A 343 -15.94 6.82 -6.88
C ASP A 343 -14.60 7.44 -6.40
N MET A 344 -13.67 7.74 -7.31
CA MET A 344 -12.38 8.36 -7.06
C MET A 344 -12.39 9.90 -7.21
N ALA A 345 -13.35 10.50 -7.91
CA ALA A 345 -13.48 11.97 -8.02
C ALA A 345 -13.57 12.65 -6.64
N PHE A 346 -14.03 11.90 -5.65
CA PHE A 346 -14.01 12.31 -4.25
C PHE A 346 -12.59 12.40 -3.66
N ILE A 347 -11.63 11.62 -4.16
CA ILE A 347 -10.21 11.62 -3.75
C ILE A 347 -9.54 12.94 -4.15
N PHE A 348 -10.00 13.56 -5.22
CA PHE A 348 -9.36 14.72 -5.87
C PHE A 348 -9.81 16.08 -5.36
N ASN A 349 -10.54 16.16 -4.27
CA ASN A 349 -10.99 17.47 -3.74
C ASN A 349 -9.85 18.46 -3.45
N ARG A 350 -8.62 17.97 -3.22
CA ARG A 350 -7.43 18.83 -3.10
C ARG A 350 -6.80 19.21 -4.44
N ALA A 351 -6.82 18.28 -5.41
CA ALA A 351 -6.20 18.48 -6.72
C ALA A 351 -7.17 19.09 -7.76
N TYR A 352 -8.48 19.08 -7.48
CA TYR A 352 -9.53 19.42 -8.44
C TYR A 352 -9.35 20.79 -9.13
N ASN A 353 -8.86 21.79 -8.41
CA ASN A 353 -8.59 23.12 -8.96
C ASN A 353 -7.31 23.23 -9.81
N LYS A 354 -6.53 22.15 -9.92
CA LYS A 354 -5.23 22.10 -10.61
C LYS A 354 -5.23 21.11 -11.78
N ILE A 355 -6.34 20.43 -11.99
CA ILE A 355 -6.47 19.41 -13.05
C ILE A 355 -6.79 20.10 -14.37
N ASN A 356 -5.88 19.96 -15.32
CA ASN A 356 -6.15 20.24 -16.71
C ASN A 356 -6.88 19.03 -17.30
N TRP A 357 -8.20 19.12 -17.40
CA TRP A 357 -9.01 18.09 -18.02
C TRP A 357 -8.74 18.05 -19.52
N LYS A 358 -8.29 16.91 -20.02
CA LYS A 358 -8.00 16.63 -21.43
C LYS A 358 -9.07 15.70 -22.02
N ILE A 359 -10.35 15.99 -21.80
CA ILE A 359 -11.48 15.20 -22.31
C ILE A 359 -11.83 15.68 -23.71
#